data_fedca4c9df517bfe0ac94c72c05ca0d9
#
_entry.id   fedca4c9df517bfe0ac94c72c05ca0d9
#
_cell.length_a   1.000
_cell.length_b   1.000
_cell.length_c   1.000
_cell.angle_alpha   90.00
_cell.angle_beta   90.00
_cell.angle_gamma   90.00
#
_symmetry.space_group_name_H-M   'P 1'
#
loop_
_entity.id
_entity.type
_entity.pdbx_description
1 polymer ?
#
loop_
_entity_poly.entity_id
_entity_poly.type
_entity_poly.pdbx_seq_one_letter_code
_entity_poly.pdbx_strand_id
1 'polypeptide(L)'
;ALDKPKDLAGILSTITERTVFFIDEIHRLKPAIEEMLYIAMEDFELDWIIGQGAAARTVRIPLPPFTLIGATTKAGSVSSPLRSRFGIIPRFEFYSAEELAKIIKRSANILNVGVADDAALLMAQCSRGTPRVANRVLRRMRDFTQVAGKDVISKEIVEAGLKRLEIDNLGLEKADRDILLSIINNFGGGPVGAETLAISIGESMDTLEDYYEPYLIQCGLLQRTPRGRMVTEKAYVHLGLENRCSGGNSASGSSAGAGNLNGQQSLFE
;
A
#
# COMPACT_ATOMS: atom_id res chain seq x y z
N ALA A 1 -15.87 14.52 -9.24
CA ALA A 1 -16.16 13.58 -8.15
C ALA A 1 -17.66 13.24 -8.20
N LEU A 2 -18.01 11.98 -8.00
CA LEU A 2 -19.41 11.52 -7.91
C LEU A 2 -19.87 11.76 -6.47
N ASP A 3 -20.37 12.98 -6.20
CA ASP A 3 -20.78 13.36 -4.84
C ASP A 3 -22.27 13.25 -4.58
N LYS A 4 -23.06 13.34 -5.63
CA LYS A 4 -24.55 13.32 -5.55
C LYS A 4 -25.12 12.34 -6.58
N PRO A 5 -26.25 11.69 -6.30
CA PRO A 5 -26.93 10.81 -7.25
C PRO A 5 -27.18 11.44 -8.62
N LYS A 6 -27.48 12.74 -8.67
CA LYS A 6 -27.69 13.48 -9.91
C LYS A 6 -26.44 13.53 -10.80
N ASP A 7 -25.24 13.50 -10.21
CA ASP A 7 -23.98 13.54 -10.98
C ASP A 7 -23.79 12.20 -11.70
N LEU A 8 -24.08 11.08 -11.02
CA LEU A 8 -24.08 9.76 -11.62
C LEU A 8 -25.17 9.62 -12.69
N ALA A 9 -26.38 10.08 -12.41
CA ALA A 9 -27.47 10.03 -13.38
C ALA A 9 -27.14 10.82 -14.65
N GLY A 10 -26.54 12.00 -14.52
CA GLY A 10 -26.09 12.78 -15.66
C GLY A 10 -25.08 12.03 -16.53
N ILE A 11 -24.14 11.30 -15.93
CA ILE A 11 -23.17 10.48 -16.68
C ILE A 11 -23.88 9.28 -17.32
N LEU A 12 -24.68 8.53 -16.55
CA LEU A 12 -25.38 7.35 -17.04
C LEU A 12 -26.33 7.67 -18.19
N SER A 13 -26.98 8.84 -18.20
CA SER A 13 -27.87 9.28 -19.29
C SER A 13 -27.13 9.53 -20.62
N THR A 14 -25.81 9.68 -20.61
CA THR A 14 -24.99 9.87 -21.81
C THR A 14 -24.33 8.57 -22.34
N ILE A 15 -24.56 7.45 -21.66
CA ILE A 15 -24.01 6.16 -22.04
C ILE A 15 -24.64 5.68 -23.36
N THR A 16 -23.81 5.14 -24.23
CA THR A 16 -24.20 4.47 -25.48
C THR A 16 -23.87 2.99 -25.40
N GLU A 17 -24.35 2.21 -26.35
CA GLU A 17 -24.01 0.79 -26.43
C GLU A 17 -22.49 0.56 -26.42
N ARG A 18 -22.05 -0.49 -25.70
CA ARG A 18 -20.64 -0.88 -25.52
C ARG A 18 -19.77 0.15 -24.79
N THR A 19 -20.36 1.11 -24.11
CA THR A 19 -19.59 2.03 -23.24
C THR A 19 -18.95 1.26 -22.09
N VAL A 20 -17.70 1.58 -21.79
CA VAL A 20 -17.03 1.16 -20.55
C VAL A 20 -17.03 2.33 -19.58
N PHE A 21 -17.73 2.16 -18.48
CA PHE A 21 -17.79 3.15 -17.41
C PHE A 21 -16.81 2.76 -16.32
N PHE A 22 -15.79 3.57 -16.09
CA PHE A 22 -14.75 3.34 -15.10
C PHE A 22 -14.93 4.23 -13.89
N ILE A 23 -14.94 3.64 -12.69
CA ILE A 23 -14.97 4.36 -11.41
C ILE A 23 -13.71 4.02 -10.62
N ASP A 24 -12.85 5.02 -10.44
CA ASP A 24 -11.68 4.91 -9.57
C ASP A 24 -12.06 5.13 -8.11
N GLU A 25 -11.41 4.40 -7.20
CA GLU A 25 -11.66 4.41 -5.75
C GLU A 25 -13.15 4.22 -5.41
N ILE A 26 -13.77 3.21 -6.01
CA ILE A 26 -15.21 2.93 -5.91
C ILE A 26 -15.69 2.77 -4.46
N HIS A 27 -14.81 2.44 -3.51
CA HIS A 27 -15.13 2.37 -2.08
C HIS A 27 -15.49 3.72 -1.45
N ARG A 28 -15.26 4.84 -2.17
CA ARG A 28 -15.60 6.19 -1.70
C ARG A 28 -17.00 6.62 -2.10
N LEU A 29 -17.75 5.79 -2.82
CA LEU A 29 -19.11 6.11 -3.19
C LEU A 29 -20.01 6.19 -1.95
N LYS A 30 -20.92 7.15 -1.97
CA LYS A 30 -21.94 7.28 -0.94
C LYS A 30 -23.03 6.23 -1.14
N PRO A 31 -23.70 5.73 -0.09
CA PRO A 31 -24.71 4.68 -0.21
C PRO A 31 -25.80 4.97 -1.26
N ALA A 32 -26.28 6.20 -1.33
CA ALA A 32 -27.31 6.59 -2.31
C ALA A 32 -26.82 6.50 -3.79
N ILE A 33 -25.52 6.61 -4.01
CA ILE A 33 -24.93 6.45 -5.35
C ILE A 33 -24.71 4.96 -5.64
N GLU A 34 -24.33 4.17 -4.65
CA GLU A 34 -24.24 2.72 -4.78
C GLU A 34 -25.59 2.09 -5.11
N GLU A 35 -26.67 2.51 -4.42
CA GLU A 35 -28.03 2.03 -4.68
C GLU A 35 -28.48 2.30 -6.12
N MET A 36 -28.17 3.47 -6.66
CA MET A 36 -28.46 3.79 -8.06
C MET A 36 -27.64 2.91 -9.02
N LEU A 37 -26.37 2.61 -8.68
CA LEU A 37 -25.56 1.69 -9.47
C LEU A 37 -26.09 0.26 -9.45
N TYR A 38 -26.71 -0.20 -8.36
CA TYR A 38 -27.29 -1.55 -8.30
C TYR A 38 -28.34 -1.72 -9.39
N ILE A 39 -29.28 -0.77 -9.51
CA ILE A 39 -30.35 -0.77 -10.51
C ILE A 39 -29.74 -0.70 -11.93
N ALA A 40 -28.78 0.21 -12.12
CA ALA A 40 -28.14 0.37 -13.42
C ALA A 40 -27.36 -0.88 -13.86
N MET A 41 -26.77 -1.66 -12.93
CA MET A 41 -26.03 -2.88 -13.24
C MET A 41 -26.92 -4.10 -13.47
N GLU A 42 -28.05 -4.21 -12.77
CA GLU A 42 -28.95 -5.37 -12.85
C GLU A 42 -30.01 -5.20 -13.92
N ASP A 43 -30.69 -4.07 -13.91
CA ASP A 43 -31.89 -3.84 -14.73
C ASP A 43 -31.61 -3.01 -15.98
N PHE A 44 -30.42 -2.42 -16.12
CA PHE A 44 -30.13 -1.41 -17.13
C PHE A 44 -31.17 -0.29 -17.18
N GLU A 45 -31.57 0.16 -15.99
CA GLU A 45 -32.50 1.25 -15.78
C GLU A 45 -31.91 2.26 -14.79
N LEU A 46 -32.40 3.49 -14.86
CA LEU A 46 -32.06 4.56 -13.94
C LEU A 46 -33.36 5.11 -13.35
N ASP A 47 -33.54 5.00 -12.04
CA ASP A 47 -34.67 5.62 -11.34
C ASP A 47 -34.36 7.09 -11.05
N TRP A 48 -35.12 7.98 -11.70
CA TRP A 48 -34.95 9.41 -11.56
C TRP A 48 -36.18 10.05 -10.90
N ILE A 49 -36.00 10.74 -9.78
CA ILE A 49 -37.07 11.43 -9.06
C ILE A 49 -37.18 12.85 -9.59
N ILE A 50 -38.36 13.17 -10.16
CA ILE A 50 -38.72 14.49 -10.64
C ILE A 50 -39.73 15.11 -9.66
N GLY A 51 -39.49 16.36 -9.24
CA GLY A 51 -40.31 17.08 -8.30
C GLY A 51 -39.86 16.99 -6.83
N GLN A 52 -40.59 17.60 -5.94
CA GLN A 52 -40.31 17.62 -4.50
C GLN A 52 -41.59 17.37 -3.69
N GLY A 53 -41.45 16.77 -2.51
CA GLY A 53 -42.59 16.50 -1.59
C GLY A 53 -43.62 15.53 -2.16
N ALA A 54 -44.88 15.75 -1.90
CA ALA A 54 -45.96 14.87 -2.34
C ALA A 54 -46.19 14.82 -3.87
N ALA A 55 -45.60 15.73 -4.63
CA ALA A 55 -45.66 15.76 -6.09
C ALA A 55 -44.45 15.06 -6.75
N ALA A 56 -43.54 14.47 -5.99
CA ALA A 56 -42.41 13.74 -6.52
C ALA A 56 -42.88 12.50 -7.28
N ARG A 57 -42.33 12.31 -8.50
CA ARG A 57 -42.62 11.14 -9.36
C ARG A 57 -41.28 10.49 -9.73
N THR A 58 -41.21 9.17 -9.65
CA THR A 58 -40.12 8.40 -10.16
C THR A 58 -40.30 8.12 -11.65
N VAL A 59 -39.36 8.50 -12.45
CA VAL A 59 -39.31 8.18 -13.88
C VAL A 59 -38.18 7.19 -14.11
N ARG A 60 -38.47 6.07 -14.74
CA ARG A 60 -37.48 5.08 -15.17
C ARG A 60 -36.93 5.41 -16.54
N ILE A 61 -35.65 5.54 -16.62
CA ILE A 61 -34.92 5.84 -17.86
C ILE A 61 -34.16 4.58 -18.25
N PRO A 62 -34.46 3.95 -19.40
CA PRO A 62 -33.70 2.77 -19.85
C PRO A 62 -32.29 3.18 -20.23
N LEU A 63 -31.31 2.35 -19.85
CA LEU A 63 -29.92 2.49 -20.21
C LEU A 63 -29.53 1.42 -21.24
N PRO A 64 -28.71 1.75 -22.24
CA PRO A 64 -28.13 0.73 -23.08
C PRO A 64 -27.16 -0.14 -22.29
N PRO A 65 -26.95 -1.43 -22.65
CA PRO A 65 -25.99 -2.28 -22.00
C PRO A 65 -24.58 -1.67 -22.01
N PHE A 66 -23.96 -1.62 -20.82
CA PHE A 66 -22.61 -1.07 -20.63
C PHE A 66 -21.78 -1.99 -19.72
N THR A 67 -20.48 -1.77 -19.70
CA THR A 67 -19.57 -2.47 -18.77
C THR A 67 -19.12 -1.52 -17.67
N LEU A 68 -19.37 -1.89 -16.40
CA LEU A 68 -18.86 -1.16 -15.27
C LEU A 68 -17.53 -1.76 -14.82
N ILE A 69 -16.51 -0.92 -14.67
CA ILE A 69 -15.22 -1.28 -14.07
C ILE A 69 -15.02 -0.41 -12.84
N GLY A 70 -14.88 -1.05 -11.67
CA GLY A 70 -14.54 -0.39 -10.42
C GLY A 70 -13.10 -0.71 -10.01
N ALA A 71 -12.32 0.31 -9.64
CA ALA A 71 -11.02 0.14 -9.03
C ALA A 71 -11.03 0.57 -7.57
N THR A 72 -10.28 -0.11 -6.71
CA THR A 72 -10.18 0.22 -5.29
C THR A 72 -8.87 -0.24 -4.69
N THR A 73 -8.33 0.56 -3.78
CA THR A 73 -7.21 0.16 -2.89
C THR A 73 -7.71 -0.55 -1.63
N LYS A 74 -9.01 -0.43 -1.30
CA LYS A 74 -9.65 -0.96 -0.08
C LYS A 74 -10.83 -1.86 -0.43
N ALA A 75 -10.56 -3.06 -0.95
CA ALA A 75 -11.60 -4.01 -1.35
C ALA A 75 -12.57 -4.39 -0.21
N GLY A 76 -12.09 -4.41 1.04
CA GLY A 76 -12.91 -4.65 2.23
C GLY A 76 -13.89 -3.53 2.56
N SER A 77 -13.65 -2.30 2.06
CA SER A 77 -14.52 -1.14 2.27
C SER A 77 -15.60 -0.99 1.19
N VAL A 78 -15.56 -1.81 0.13
CA VAL A 78 -16.66 -1.88 -0.84
C VAL A 78 -17.82 -2.65 -0.22
N SER A 79 -19.01 -2.11 -0.27
CA SER A 79 -20.19 -2.75 0.31
C SER A 79 -20.42 -4.15 -0.27
N SER A 80 -20.90 -5.08 0.56
CA SER A 80 -21.16 -6.45 0.13
C SER A 80 -22.16 -6.52 -1.04
N PRO A 81 -23.27 -5.74 -1.04
CA PRO A 81 -24.20 -5.69 -2.16
C PRO A 81 -23.56 -5.21 -3.47
N LEU A 82 -22.71 -4.19 -3.43
CA LEU A 82 -22.01 -3.72 -4.64
C LEU A 82 -21.00 -4.77 -5.14
N ARG A 83 -20.23 -5.33 -4.24
CA ARG A 83 -19.20 -6.31 -4.57
C ARG A 83 -19.80 -7.59 -5.20
N SER A 84 -20.95 -8.07 -4.71
CA SER A 84 -21.60 -9.28 -5.24
C SER A 84 -22.14 -9.13 -6.66
N ARG A 85 -22.32 -7.89 -7.14
CA ARG A 85 -22.79 -7.57 -8.50
C ARG A 85 -21.69 -7.57 -9.55
N PHE A 86 -20.42 -7.52 -9.12
CA PHE A 86 -19.30 -7.70 -10.03
C PHE A 86 -19.07 -9.19 -10.34
N GLY A 87 -19.16 -9.56 -11.59
CA GLY A 87 -18.94 -10.95 -12.04
C GLY A 87 -17.46 -11.36 -12.03
N ILE A 88 -16.53 -10.38 -12.06
CA ILE A 88 -15.08 -10.61 -12.08
C ILE A 88 -14.44 -9.66 -11.07
N ILE A 89 -13.71 -10.22 -10.11
CA ILE A 89 -13.00 -9.44 -9.07
C ILE A 89 -11.51 -9.83 -9.10
N PRO A 90 -10.72 -9.25 -10.02
CA PRO A 90 -9.29 -9.52 -10.08
C PRO A 90 -8.57 -8.80 -8.94
N ARG A 91 -7.51 -9.44 -8.43
CA ARG A 91 -6.56 -8.82 -7.51
C ARG A 91 -5.24 -8.60 -8.23
N PHE A 92 -4.77 -7.37 -8.23
CA PHE A 92 -3.45 -7.05 -8.76
C PHE A 92 -2.37 -7.36 -7.72
N GLU A 93 -1.33 -8.02 -8.17
CA GLU A 93 -0.13 -8.26 -7.40
C GLU A 93 0.95 -7.23 -7.76
N PHE A 94 2.00 -7.17 -6.94
CA PHE A 94 3.15 -6.34 -7.23
C PHE A 94 3.91 -6.92 -8.42
N TYR A 95 4.45 -6.05 -9.24
CA TYR A 95 5.29 -6.43 -10.38
C TYR A 95 6.66 -6.90 -9.93
N SER A 96 7.21 -7.87 -10.63
CA SER A 96 8.62 -8.26 -10.47
C SER A 96 9.57 -7.15 -10.95
N ALA A 97 10.84 -7.22 -10.53
CA ALA A 97 11.84 -6.27 -10.99
C ALA A 97 12.04 -6.31 -12.51
N GLU A 98 11.95 -7.49 -13.11
CA GLU A 98 12.09 -7.70 -14.56
C GLU A 98 10.91 -7.06 -15.33
N GLU A 99 9.70 -7.19 -14.82
CA GLU A 99 8.52 -6.57 -15.42
C GLU A 99 8.57 -5.05 -15.30
N LEU A 100 8.97 -4.54 -14.15
CA LEU A 100 9.18 -3.10 -13.94
C LEU A 100 10.30 -2.55 -14.82
N ALA A 101 11.39 -3.28 -15.03
CA ALA A 101 12.44 -2.88 -15.93
C ALA A 101 11.94 -2.72 -17.38
N LYS A 102 11.04 -3.60 -17.85
CA LYS A 102 10.37 -3.45 -19.16
C LYS A 102 9.52 -2.19 -19.21
N ILE A 103 8.75 -1.90 -18.14
CA ILE A 103 7.93 -0.69 -18.03
C ILE A 103 8.81 0.56 -18.03
N ILE A 104 9.92 0.56 -17.29
CA ILE A 104 10.89 1.66 -17.25
C ILE A 104 11.45 1.93 -18.63
N LYS A 105 11.91 0.91 -19.37
CA LYS A 105 12.44 1.05 -20.74
C LYS A 105 11.40 1.64 -21.70
N ARG A 106 10.15 1.13 -21.64
CA ARG A 106 9.04 1.69 -22.45
C ARG A 106 8.80 3.17 -22.11
N SER A 107 8.75 3.49 -20.84
CA SER A 107 8.53 4.87 -20.37
C SER A 107 9.70 5.80 -20.73
N ALA A 108 10.93 5.30 -20.68
CA ALA A 108 12.12 6.02 -21.10
C ALA A 108 12.09 6.40 -22.58
N ASN A 109 11.65 5.47 -23.45
CA ASN A 109 11.46 5.76 -24.86
C ASN A 109 10.42 6.88 -25.09
N ILE A 110 9.32 6.89 -24.33
CA ILE A 110 8.30 7.97 -24.40
C ILE A 110 8.89 9.30 -23.90
N LEU A 111 9.81 9.27 -22.96
CA LEU A 111 10.50 10.44 -22.41
C LEU A 111 11.72 10.87 -23.24
N ASN A 112 12.01 10.16 -24.36
CA ASN A 112 13.17 10.39 -25.23
C ASN A 112 14.51 10.39 -24.47
N VAL A 113 14.70 9.42 -23.56
CA VAL A 113 15.95 9.23 -22.83
C VAL A 113 16.41 7.78 -22.95
N GLY A 114 17.71 7.58 -23.21
CA GLY A 114 18.30 6.24 -23.20
C GLY A 114 18.41 5.70 -21.77
N VAL A 115 18.29 4.38 -21.61
CA VAL A 115 18.46 3.69 -20.31
C VAL A 115 19.24 2.41 -20.54
N ALA A 116 20.34 2.21 -19.81
CA ALA A 116 21.09 0.97 -19.80
C ALA A 116 20.31 -0.15 -19.10
N ASP A 117 20.53 -1.40 -19.47
CA ASP A 117 19.76 -2.55 -18.98
C ASP A 117 19.92 -2.76 -17.47
N ASP A 118 21.12 -2.64 -16.97
CA ASP A 118 21.47 -2.72 -15.55
C ASP A 118 20.90 -1.54 -14.75
N ALA A 119 20.90 -0.33 -15.34
CA ALA A 119 20.26 0.85 -14.76
C ALA A 119 18.74 0.67 -14.63
N ALA A 120 18.09 0.13 -15.66
CA ALA A 120 16.66 -0.16 -15.65
C ALA A 120 16.31 -1.17 -14.55
N LEU A 121 17.10 -2.23 -14.42
CA LEU A 121 16.90 -3.26 -13.39
C LEU A 121 17.11 -2.69 -11.97
N LEU A 122 18.15 -1.88 -11.76
CA LEU A 122 18.41 -1.24 -10.47
C LEU A 122 17.27 -0.30 -10.07
N MET A 123 16.78 0.55 -10.98
CA MET A 123 15.61 1.38 -10.73
C MET A 123 14.37 0.55 -10.40
N ALA A 124 14.17 -0.56 -11.09
CA ALA A 124 13.05 -1.47 -10.87
C ALA A 124 13.09 -2.10 -9.47
N GLN A 125 14.24 -2.56 -9.00
CA GLN A 125 14.45 -3.12 -7.66
C GLN A 125 14.08 -2.12 -6.57
N CYS A 126 14.39 -0.83 -6.77
CA CYS A 126 14.06 0.24 -5.83
C CYS A 126 12.65 0.83 -6.03
N SER A 127 11.79 0.21 -6.86
CA SER A 127 10.47 0.75 -7.24
C SER A 127 9.28 0.15 -6.48
N ARG A 128 9.52 -0.58 -5.40
CA ARG A 128 8.47 -1.13 -4.50
C ARG A 128 7.43 -1.95 -5.24
N GLY A 129 7.78 -2.66 -6.31
CA GLY A 129 6.84 -3.48 -7.08
C GLY A 129 5.75 -2.71 -7.83
N THR A 130 5.84 -1.37 -7.95
CA THR A 130 4.77 -0.55 -8.53
C THR A 130 5.23 0.31 -9.71
N PRO A 131 4.47 0.32 -10.84
CA PRO A 131 4.79 1.15 -12.01
C PRO A 131 4.80 2.66 -11.72
N ARG A 132 3.95 3.11 -10.78
CA ARG A 132 3.90 4.53 -10.36
C ARG A 132 5.23 4.98 -9.76
N VAL A 133 5.80 4.18 -8.84
CA VAL A 133 7.08 4.48 -8.21
C VAL A 133 8.21 4.35 -9.24
N ALA A 134 8.20 3.32 -10.08
CA ALA A 134 9.17 3.12 -11.16
C ALA A 134 9.26 4.34 -12.10
N ASN A 135 8.10 4.84 -12.54
CA ASN A 135 8.05 6.03 -13.38
C ASN A 135 8.49 7.30 -12.64
N ARG A 136 8.23 7.40 -11.33
CA ARG A 136 8.71 8.52 -10.50
C ARG A 136 10.23 8.51 -10.41
N VAL A 137 10.83 7.35 -10.12
CA VAL A 137 12.29 7.18 -10.07
C VAL A 137 12.90 7.48 -11.43
N LEU A 138 12.36 6.92 -12.52
CA LEU A 138 12.84 7.18 -13.88
C LEU A 138 12.89 8.69 -14.22
N ARG A 139 11.83 9.44 -13.90
CA ARG A 139 11.82 10.90 -14.16
C ARG A 139 12.92 11.61 -13.40
N ARG A 140 13.19 11.24 -12.16
CA ARG A 140 14.28 11.83 -11.37
C ARG A 140 15.65 11.47 -11.94
N MET A 141 15.84 10.22 -12.37
CA MET A 141 17.11 9.80 -12.99
C MET A 141 17.33 10.50 -14.33
N ARG A 142 16.27 10.72 -15.13
CA ARG A 142 16.35 11.55 -16.33
C ARG A 142 16.83 12.97 -16.01
N ASP A 143 16.24 13.61 -14.99
CA ASP A 143 16.63 14.96 -14.60
C ASP A 143 18.11 15.02 -14.18
N PHE A 144 18.60 14.03 -13.42
CA PHE A 144 20.02 13.93 -13.07
C PHE A 144 20.91 13.68 -14.29
N THR A 145 20.47 12.87 -15.24
CA THR A 145 21.20 12.58 -16.48
C THR A 145 21.36 13.83 -17.33
N GLN A 146 20.28 14.63 -17.46
CA GLN A 146 20.30 15.89 -18.19
C GLN A 146 21.22 16.93 -17.54
N VAL A 147 21.20 17.04 -16.21
CA VAL A 147 22.10 17.94 -15.47
C VAL A 147 23.57 17.50 -15.61
N ALA A 148 23.82 16.20 -15.73
CA ALA A 148 25.15 15.66 -15.99
C ALA A 148 25.60 15.78 -17.46
N GLY A 149 24.77 16.35 -18.36
CA GLY A 149 25.08 16.49 -19.78
C GLY A 149 25.19 15.16 -20.52
N LYS A 150 24.43 14.13 -20.09
CA LYS A 150 24.43 12.79 -20.69
C LYS A 150 23.07 12.50 -21.31
N ASP A 151 23.06 11.63 -22.32
CA ASP A 151 21.84 11.22 -23.05
C ASP A 151 21.30 9.87 -22.59
N VAL A 152 22.11 9.11 -21.82
CA VAL A 152 21.78 7.75 -21.37
C VAL A 152 21.87 7.67 -19.86
N ILE A 153 20.83 7.16 -19.22
CA ILE A 153 20.82 6.85 -17.80
C ILE A 153 21.66 5.59 -17.60
N SER A 154 22.85 5.75 -17.02
CA SER A 154 23.74 4.66 -16.65
C SER A 154 23.50 4.22 -15.21
N LYS A 155 24.04 3.06 -14.84
CA LYS A 155 23.95 2.51 -13.49
C LYS A 155 24.56 3.47 -12.45
N GLU A 156 25.68 4.09 -12.75
CA GLU A 156 26.37 5.04 -11.85
C GLU A 156 25.51 6.28 -11.57
N ILE A 157 24.77 6.77 -12.58
CA ILE A 157 23.82 7.88 -12.40
C ILE A 157 22.67 7.46 -11.48
N VAL A 158 22.16 6.22 -11.66
CA VAL A 158 21.09 5.70 -10.81
C VAL A 158 21.60 5.55 -9.37
N GLU A 159 22.76 4.96 -9.14
CA GLU A 159 23.33 4.81 -7.80
C GLU A 159 23.55 6.16 -7.11
N ALA A 160 24.15 7.12 -7.81
CA ALA A 160 24.32 8.48 -7.29
C ALA A 160 22.99 9.19 -7.02
N GLY A 161 22.02 9.01 -7.92
CA GLY A 161 20.70 9.59 -7.81
C GLY A 161 19.90 9.00 -6.66
N LEU A 162 19.88 7.69 -6.48
CA LEU A 162 19.22 7.01 -5.35
C LEU A 162 19.81 7.47 -4.01
N LYS A 163 21.14 7.54 -3.92
CA LYS A 163 21.83 8.07 -2.73
C LYS A 163 21.41 9.51 -2.42
N ARG A 164 21.31 10.37 -3.44
CA ARG A 164 20.90 11.77 -3.28
C ARG A 164 19.42 11.91 -2.88
N LEU A 165 18.58 10.97 -3.31
CA LEU A 165 17.18 10.90 -2.93
C LEU A 165 16.95 10.16 -1.61
N GLU A 166 18.03 9.69 -0.96
CA GLU A 166 17.98 8.90 0.28
C GLU A 166 17.13 7.62 0.13
N ILE A 167 17.11 7.02 -1.07
CA ILE A 167 16.45 5.76 -1.36
C ILE A 167 17.49 4.65 -1.28
N ASP A 168 17.21 3.63 -0.49
CA ASP A 168 18.10 2.49 -0.34
C ASP A 168 17.87 1.37 -1.38
N ASN A 169 18.61 0.28 -1.25
CA ASN A 169 18.56 -0.87 -2.15
C ASN A 169 17.23 -1.65 -2.12
N LEU A 170 16.41 -1.50 -1.08
CA LEU A 170 15.05 -2.01 -1.00
C LEU A 170 14.01 -0.98 -1.46
N GLY A 171 14.43 0.22 -1.89
CA GLY A 171 13.51 1.29 -2.25
C GLY A 171 12.85 1.98 -1.04
N LEU A 172 13.43 1.83 0.16
CA LEU A 172 12.97 2.57 1.34
C LEU A 172 13.44 4.02 1.25
N GLU A 173 12.52 4.92 1.47
CA GLU A 173 12.79 6.35 1.63
C GLU A 173 13.15 6.66 3.09
N LYS A 174 13.62 7.88 3.34
CA LYS A 174 13.96 8.31 4.69
C LYS A 174 12.82 8.07 5.69
N ALA A 175 11.59 8.42 5.34
CA ALA A 175 10.42 8.24 6.20
C ALA A 175 10.17 6.77 6.59
N ASP A 176 10.38 5.82 5.69
CA ASP A 176 10.26 4.38 6.02
C ASP A 176 11.28 3.97 7.07
N ARG A 177 12.53 4.42 6.91
CA ARG A 177 13.59 4.14 7.88
C ARG A 177 13.33 4.82 9.23
N ASP A 178 12.83 6.06 9.21
CA ASP A 178 12.46 6.81 10.43
C ASP A 178 11.34 6.08 11.20
N ILE A 179 10.37 5.48 10.51
CA ILE A 179 9.34 4.63 11.13
C ILE A 179 9.97 3.43 11.84
N LEU A 180 10.83 2.68 11.14
CA LEU A 180 11.50 1.51 11.73
C LEU A 180 12.39 1.90 12.91
N LEU A 181 13.17 2.97 12.76
CA LEU A 181 14.03 3.51 13.81
C LEU A 181 13.23 4.02 15.01
N SER A 182 12.08 4.66 14.78
CA SER A 182 11.21 5.09 15.88
C SER A 182 10.71 3.89 16.70
N ILE A 183 10.28 2.81 16.03
CA ILE A 183 9.85 1.60 16.74
C ILE A 183 11.03 0.98 17.53
N ILE A 184 12.23 0.95 16.95
CA ILE A 184 13.42 0.39 17.63
C ILE A 184 13.83 1.24 18.82
N ASN A 185 14.02 2.55 18.60
CA ASN A 185 14.64 3.42 19.59
C ASN A 185 13.68 3.86 20.71
N ASN A 186 12.41 4.14 20.35
CA ASN A 186 11.44 4.69 21.29
C ASN A 186 10.59 3.59 21.97
N PHE A 187 10.43 2.42 21.30
CA PHE A 187 9.53 1.37 21.75
C PHE A 187 10.21 -0.01 21.86
N GLY A 188 11.56 -0.05 21.86
CA GLY A 188 12.33 -1.28 22.06
C GLY A 188 12.08 -2.38 21.03
N GLY A 189 11.70 -2.02 19.81
CA GLY A 189 11.34 -2.96 18.72
C GLY A 189 9.85 -3.29 18.65
N GLY A 190 9.05 -2.74 19.53
CA GLY A 190 7.59 -2.95 19.62
C GLY A 190 7.17 -3.97 20.67
N PRO A 191 5.86 -4.26 20.82
CA PRO A 191 4.75 -3.73 20.01
C PRO A 191 4.33 -2.30 20.36
N VAL A 192 3.99 -1.49 19.37
CA VAL A 192 3.49 -0.13 19.50
C VAL A 192 2.17 0.07 18.75
N GLY A 193 1.22 0.78 19.34
CA GLY A 193 -0.05 1.11 18.70
C GLY A 193 0.14 2.04 17.48
N ALA A 194 -0.76 1.92 16.47
CA ALA A 194 -0.69 2.73 15.25
C ALA A 194 -0.72 4.23 15.53
N GLU A 195 -1.64 4.67 16.37
CA GLU A 195 -1.82 6.08 16.71
C GLU A 195 -0.58 6.65 17.42
N THR A 196 -0.04 5.92 18.40
CA THR A 196 1.19 6.32 19.11
C THR A 196 2.38 6.42 18.15
N LEU A 197 2.52 5.45 17.23
CA LEU A 197 3.57 5.45 16.23
C LEU A 197 3.40 6.63 15.26
N ALA A 198 2.20 6.86 14.75
CA ALA A 198 1.91 7.96 13.83
C ALA A 198 2.27 9.32 14.45
N ILE A 199 1.86 9.54 15.70
CA ILE A 199 2.23 10.76 16.45
C ILE A 199 3.76 10.87 16.59
N SER A 200 4.46 9.76 16.89
CA SER A 200 5.92 9.79 17.10
C SER A 200 6.72 10.15 15.86
N ILE A 201 6.16 9.93 14.67
CA ILE A 201 6.79 10.26 13.38
C ILE A 201 6.20 11.52 12.73
N GLY A 202 5.19 12.15 13.35
CA GLY A 202 4.54 13.36 12.84
C GLY A 202 3.62 13.13 11.64
N GLU A 203 3.08 11.92 11.47
CA GLU A 203 2.20 11.53 10.38
C GLU A 203 0.78 11.23 10.88
N SER A 204 -0.20 11.17 9.96
CA SER A 204 -1.52 10.67 10.30
C SER A 204 -1.54 9.13 10.36
N MET A 205 -2.44 8.56 11.15
CA MET A 205 -2.63 7.11 11.24
C MET A 205 -2.97 6.51 9.86
N ASP A 206 -3.83 7.19 9.08
CA ASP A 206 -4.20 6.75 7.73
C ASP A 206 -2.98 6.72 6.79
N THR A 207 -2.10 7.73 6.86
CA THR A 207 -0.87 7.77 6.07
C THR A 207 0.06 6.61 6.46
N LEU A 208 0.20 6.35 7.76
CA LEU A 208 1.01 5.22 8.23
C LEU A 208 0.45 3.89 7.71
N GLU A 209 -0.86 3.65 7.87
CA GLU A 209 -1.50 2.37 7.54
C GLU A 209 -1.69 2.13 6.05
N ASP A 210 -1.98 3.18 5.26
CA ASP A 210 -2.32 3.06 3.85
C ASP A 210 -1.10 3.23 2.93
N TYR A 211 -0.07 3.97 3.35
CA TYR A 211 1.06 4.29 2.50
C TYR A 211 2.37 3.60 2.90
N TYR A 212 2.75 3.65 4.19
CA TYR A 212 4.04 3.12 4.64
C TYR A 212 4.01 1.64 5.02
N GLU A 213 3.08 1.24 5.89
CA GLU A 213 3.04 -0.12 6.42
C GLU A 213 2.92 -1.21 5.36
N PRO A 214 2.11 -1.09 4.29
CA PRO A 214 1.94 -2.18 3.34
C PRO A 214 3.26 -2.63 2.71
N TYR A 215 4.12 -1.67 2.37
CA TYR A 215 5.42 -2.00 1.79
C TYR A 215 6.41 -2.54 2.82
N LEU A 216 6.46 -1.96 4.01
CA LEU A 216 7.32 -2.45 5.10
C LEU A 216 6.96 -3.88 5.52
N ILE A 217 5.67 -4.21 5.54
CA ILE A 217 5.19 -5.57 5.84
C ILE A 217 5.54 -6.51 4.68
N GLN A 218 5.36 -6.09 3.43
CA GLN A 218 5.73 -6.88 2.25
C GLN A 218 7.21 -7.21 2.22
N CYS A 219 8.07 -6.24 2.55
CA CYS A 219 9.51 -6.46 2.68
C CYS A 219 9.88 -7.35 3.87
N GLY A 220 8.91 -7.64 4.76
CA GLY A 220 9.13 -8.40 5.98
C GLY A 220 9.96 -7.63 7.01
N LEU A 221 9.93 -6.30 6.99
CA LEU A 221 10.63 -5.43 7.95
C LEU A 221 9.75 -5.06 9.14
N LEU A 222 8.43 -5.03 8.93
CA LEU A 222 7.42 -4.69 9.91
C LEU A 222 6.41 -5.84 10.02
N GLN A 223 5.90 -6.09 11.22
CA GLN A 223 4.87 -7.07 11.48
C GLN A 223 3.72 -6.43 12.27
N ARG A 224 2.48 -6.70 11.85
CA ARG A 224 1.26 -6.39 12.62
C ARG A 224 0.94 -7.52 13.58
N THR A 225 0.77 -7.19 14.84
CA THR A 225 0.32 -8.12 15.89
C THR A 225 -0.95 -7.59 16.55
N PRO A 226 -1.72 -8.40 17.29
CA PRO A 226 -2.87 -7.92 18.05
C PRO A 226 -2.54 -6.81 19.07
N ARG A 227 -1.27 -6.73 19.49
CA ARG A 227 -0.79 -5.71 20.44
C ARG A 227 -0.24 -4.45 19.76
N GLY A 228 -0.03 -4.49 18.44
CA GLY A 228 0.52 -3.37 17.68
C GLY A 228 1.57 -3.77 16.67
N ARG A 229 2.39 -2.79 16.24
CA ARG A 229 3.44 -2.92 15.23
C ARG A 229 4.75 -3.30 15.89
N MET A 230 5.45 -4.24 15.28
CA MET A 230 6.77 -4.70 15.71
C MET A 230 7.72 -4.74 14.52
N VAL A 231 8.97 -4.37 14.75
CA VAL A 231 10.04 -4.59 13.75
C VAL A 231 10.49 -6.05 13.79
N THR A 232 10.91 -6.55 12.65
CA THR A 232 11.42 -7.91 12.51
C THR A 232 12.95 -7.92 12.65
N GLU A 233 13.54 -9.09 12.83
CA GLU A 233 14.99 -9.26 12.81
C GLU A 233 15.61 -8.78 11.50
N LYS A 234 14.90 -9.00 10.37
CA LYS A 234 15.32 -8.51 9.06
C LYS A 234 15.46 -6.99 9.00
N ALA A 235 14.63 -6.25 9.75
CA ALA A 235 14.75 -4.79 9.83
C ALA A 235 16.02 -4.35 10.57
N TYR A 236 16.39 -5.02 11.66
CA TYR A 236 17.65 -4.75 12.35
C TYR A 236 18.85 -4.99 11.45
N VAL A 237 18.88 -6.14 10.75
CA VAL A 237 19.95 -6.46 9.79
C VAL A 237 20.02 -5.41 8.68
N HIS A 238 18.88 -5.03 8.12
CA HIS A 238 18.80 -4.02 7.04
C HIS A 238 19.31 -2.64 7.47
N LEU A 239 18.99 -2.24 8.71
CA LEU A 239 19.45 -0.97 9.28
C LEU A 239 20.87 -1.01 9.84
N GLY A 240 21.54 -2.18 9.81
CA GLY A 240 22.88 -2.36 10.38
C GLY A 240 22.92 -2.26 11.91
N LEU A 241 21.80 -2.61 12.58
CA LEU A 241 21.66 -2.53 14.04
C LEU A 241 21.70 -3.93 14.66
N GLU A 242 22.28 -4.02 15.85
CA GLU A 242 22.21 -5.24 16.66
C GLU A 242 20.80 -5.41 17.27
N ASN A 243 20.23 -6.61 17.16
CA ASN A 243 18.96 -6.93 17.80
C ASN A 243 19.17 -7.13 19.31
N ARG A 244 18.89 -6.10 20.09
CA ARG A 244 19.02 -6.13 21.56
C ARG A 244 17.95 -6.99 22.26
N CYS A 245 16.92 -7.45 21.53
CA CYS A 245 15.83 -8.25 22.12
C CYS A 245 16.13 -9.76 22.18
N SER A 246 17.20 -10.26 21.56
CA SER A 246 17.59 -11.69 21.61
C SER A 246 18.47 -12.07 22.80
N GLY A 247 18.75 -11.12 23.74
CA GLY A 247 19.62 -11.33 24.90
C GLY A 247 18.94 -11.79 26.20
N GLY A 248 17.71 -12.31 26.16
CA GLY A 248 16.94 -12.67 27.34
C GLY A 248 16.58 -14.14 27.48
N ASN A 249 17.49 -15.10 27.20
CA ASN A 249 17.40 -16.46 27.72
C ASN A 249 18.70 -17.28 27.48
N SER A 250 19.74 -16.89 28.19
CA SER A 250 20.86 -17.80 28.51
C SER A 250 21.39 -17.45 29.89
N ALA A 251 20.58 -17.68 30.92
CA ALA A 251 21.08 -17.79 32.25
C ALA A 251 21.64 -19.18 32.41
N SER A 252 22.94 -19.24 32.28
CA SER A 252 23.83 -20.31 32.65
C SER A 252 23.43 -21.02 33.95
N GLY A 253 23.11 -22.30 33.84
CA GLY A 253 23.27 -23.22 34.96
C GLY A 253 24.76 -23.53 35.09
N SER A 254 25.36 -23.06 36.14
CA SER A 254 26.62 -23.62 36.67
C SER A 254 26.39 -24.17 38.07
N SER A 255 26.56 -25.47 38.10
CA SER A 255 26.76 -26.34 39.27
C SER A 255 27.68 -25.78 40.37
N ALA A 256 27.37 -26.03 41.58
CA ALA A 256 28.16 -26.88 42.51
C ALA A 256 27.80 -26.60 43.94
N GLY A 257 27.67 -27.61 44.74
CA GLY A 257 27.71 -27.49 46.18
C GLY A 257 26.84 -28.51 46.89
N ALA A 258 27.42 -29.70 47.08
CA ALA A 258 26.93 -30.71 48.00
C ALA A 258 26.88 -30.21 49.42
N GLY A 259 25.84 -30.54 50.17
CA GLY A 259 25.71 -30.29 51.58
C GLY A 259 24.55 -31.07 52.16
N ASN A 260 24.90 -32.25 52.59
CA ASN A 260 24.08 -33.23 53.36
C ASN A 260 23.59 -32.61 54.67
N LEU A 261 22.40 -32.92 55.15
CA LEU A 261 22.08 -33.50 56.45
C LEU A 261 20.60 -33.32 56.85
N ASN A 262 19.97 -34.42 56.98
CA ASN A 262 19.04 -34.90 58.07
C ASN A 262 18.06 -33.88 58.71
N GLY A 263 16.83 -34.37 58.78
CA GLY A 263 16.08 -34.23 59.99
C GLY A 263 14.58 -34.06 59.85
N GLN A 264 13.86 -35.17 59.87
CA GLN A 264 12.64 -35.45 60.67
C GLN A 264 11.39 -34.54 60.52
N GLN A 265 10.37 -35.19 60.01
CA GLN A 265 9.12 -35.57 60.74
C GLN A 265 8.05 -34.50 60.95
N SER A 266 6.91 -34.77 60.24
CA SER A 266 5.56 -35.01 60.80
C SER A 266 4.90 -33.72 61.37
N LEU A 267 3.67 -33.46 61.14
CA LEU A 267 2.39 -34.14 61.25
C LEU A 267 1.27 -33.10 61.14
N PHE A 268 0.14 -33.50 60.59
CA PHE A 268 -1.22 -32.96 60.78
C PHE A 268 -1.45 -31.48 60.46
N GLU A 269 -2.44 -31.11 59.75
CA GLU A 269 -3.82 -31.58 59.56
C GLU A 269 -4.31 -31.25 58.15
#